data_db87a5387aa9bfe9b1f37b8a41314930
#
_entry.id   db87a5387aa9bfe9b1f37b8a41314930
#
_cell.length_a   1.000
_cell.length_b   1.000
_cell.length_c   1.000
_cell.angle_alpha   90.00
_cell.angle_beta   90.00
_cell.angle_gamma   90.00
#
_symmetry.space_group_name_H-M   'P 1'
#
loop_
_entity.id
_entity.type
_entity.pdbx_description
1 polymer ?
#
loop_
_entity_poly.entity_id
_entity_poly.type
_entity_poly.pdbx_seq_one_letter_code
_entity_poly.pdbx_strand_id
1 'polypeptide(L)'
;KGYTVVDTYGYKRINGLSIMELSKDGQKVIGKKIRLSCDSLGVSGGWTPAVHLFTQSGGKLKFREDDQVFIPNKYPSDQLSIGSCNGDFTLDEILINTPKSLKEFLDIKNTEYENLEVISSANKLKRNIWLLPSDKVLGKTKSFVDYQNDATAKDIKLALREGFRSI
;
A
#
# COMPACT_ATOMS: atom_id res chain seq x y z
N LYS A 1 -18.38 -0.74 -1.39
CA LYS A 1 -17.41 -0.73 -2.51
C LYS A 1 -17.53 0.59 -3.28
N GLY A 2 -16.41 1.22 -3.67
CA GLY A 2 -16.42 2.48 -4.43
C GLY A 2 -16.66 3.76 -3.62
N TYR A 3 -16.55 3.71 -2.28
CA TYR A 3 -16.67 4.88 -1.42
C TYR A 3 -15.40 5.08 -0.60
N THR A 4 -15.14 6.34 -0.23
CA THR A 4 -14.06 6.71 0.69
C THR A 4 -14.58 7.56 1.83
N VAL A 5 -13.91 7.51 2.98
CA VAL A 5 -14.22 8.38 4.12
C VAL A 5 -13.64 9.76 3.85
N VAL A 6 -14.48 10.80 3.95
CA VAL A 6 -14.11 12.20 3.72
C VAL A 6 -14.13 13.05 4.98
N ASP A 7 -14.84 12.61 6.01
CA ASP A 7 -14.92 13.27 7.31
C ASP A 7 -15.13 12.28 8.45
N THR A 8 -14.65 12.60 9.62
CA THR A 8 -14.94 11.91 10.88
C THR A 8 -15.47 12.90 11.91
N TYR A 9 -16.37 12.45 12.78
CA TYR A 9 -17.03 13.27 13.79
C TYR A 9 -16.79 12.68 15.20
N GLY A 10 -16.69 13.55 16.19
CA GLY A 10 -16.46 13.21 17.57
C GLY A 10 -15.28 14.00 18.15
N TYR A 11 -15.15 14.02 19.48
CA TYR A 11 -14.07 14.73 20.16
C TYR A 11 -13.08 13.75 20.82
N LYS A 12 -13.54 12.98 21.84
CA LYS A 12 -12.70 11.96 22.52
C LYS A 12 -12.79 10.60 21.85
N ARG A 13 -13.89 10.31 21.19
CA ARG A 13 -14.14 9.11 20.39
C ARG A 13 -14.91 9.48 19.14
N ILE A 14 -14.82 8.64 18.15
CA ILE A 14 -15.64 8.78 16.93
C ILE A 14 -17.11 8.50 17.30
N ASN A 15 -18.02 9.28 16.74
CA ASN A 15 -19.48 9.09 16.83
C ASN A 15 -20.16 9.08 15.48
N GLY A 16 -19.40 9.17 14.41
CA GLY A 16 -19.87 9.11 13.05
C GLY A 16 -18.80 9.50 12.05
N LEU A 17 -19.09 9.24 10.79
CA LEU A 17 -18.24 9.59 9.66
C LEU A 17 -19.09 10.01 8.46
N SER A 18 -18.47 10.61 7.48
CA SER A 18 -19.07 10.82 6.16
C SER A 18 -18.28 10.13 5.08
N ILE A 19 -18.98 9.52 4.14
CA ILE A 19 -18.43 8.91 2.96
C ILE A 19 -18.92 9.61 1.70
N MET A 20 -18.10 9.54 0.65
CA MET A 20 -18.47 9.95 -0.71
C MET A 20 -18.04 8.88 -1.69
N GLU A 21 -18.72 8.82 -2.82
CA GLU A 21 -18.36 7.93 -3.91
C GLU A 21 -17.00 8.34 -4.50
N LEU A 22 -16.19 7.34 -4.82
CA LEU A 22 -14.89 7.52 -5.44
C LEU A 22 -15.02 7.40 -6.96
N SER A 23 -14.43 8.32 -7.71
CA SER A 23 -14.34 8.21 -9.16
C SER A 23 -13.63 6.92 -9.60
N LYS A 24 -13.91 6.42 -10.80
CA LYS A 24 -13.34 5.17 -11.30
C LYS A 24 -11.80 5.15 -11.34
N ASP A 25 -11.18 6.32 -11.51
CA ASP A 25 -9.73 6.51 -11.49
C ASP A 25 -9.16 6.72 -10.07
N GLY A 26 -10.02 6.80 -9.04
CA GLY A 26 -9.62 7.03 -7.65
C GLY A 26 -9.10 8.43 -7.33
N GLN A 27 -9.16 9.38 -8.26
CA GLN A 27 -8.54 10.70 -8.11
C GLN A 27 -9.45 11.75 -7.47
N LYS A 28 -10.77 11.52 -7.47
CA LYS A 28 -11.76 12.49 -7.01
C LYS A 28 -12.89 11.81 -6.24
N VAL A 29 -13.52 12.56 -5.36
CA VAL A 29 -14.80 12.19 -4.77
C VAL A 29 -15.94 12.81 -5.61
N ILE A 30 -17.01 12.05 -5.78
CA ILE A 30 -18.17 12.42 -6.57
C ILE A 30 -19.46 12.21 -5.77
N GLY A 31 -20.54 12.80 -6.25
CA GLY A 31 -21.87 12.65 -5.64
C GLY A 31 -22.04 13.41 -4.33
N LYS A 32 -23.01 12.95 -3.53
CA LYS A 32 -23.39 13.59 -2.27
C LYS A 32 -22.67 12.92 -1.09
N LYS A 33 -22.35 13.73 -0.10
CA LYS A 33 -21.81 13.26 1.19
C LYS A 33 -22.90 12.51 1.96
N ILE A 34 -22.61 11.27 2.34
CA ILE A 34 -23.50 10.41 3.14
C ILE A 34 -22.92 10.32 4.55
N ARG A 35 -23.71 10.71 5.54
CA ARG A 35 -23.35 10.61 6.96
C ARG A 35 -23.78 9.25 7.52
N LEU A 36 -22.86 8.61 8.24
CA LEU A 36 -23.07 7.35 8.92
C LEU A 36 -22.74 7.52 10.40
N SER A 37 -23.56 6.94 11.27
CA SER A 37 -23.27 6.85 12.70
C SER A 37 -22.40 5.62 12.95
N CYS A 38 -21.32 5.77 13.70
CA CYS A 38 -20.45 4.69 14.14
C CYS A 38 -19.67 5.10 15.39
N ASP A 39 -19.27 4.13 16.18
CA ASP A 39 -18.42 4.30 17.37
C ASP A 39 -16.97 3.85 17.12
N SER A 40 -16.74 3.17 16.00
CA SER A 40 -15.45 2.64 15.60
C SER A 40 -15.27 2.75 14.08
N LEU A 41 -14.03 2.99 13.63
CA LEU A 41 -13.63 3.01 12.23
C LEU A 41 -12.36 2.19 12.06
N GLY A 42 -12.47 1.04 11.39
CA GLY A 42 -11.31 0.27 10.94
C GLY A 42 -10.71 0.86 9.68
N VAL A 43 -9.40 1.07 9.67
CA VAL A 43 -8.67 1.64 8.53
C VAL A 43 -7.58 0.67 8.09
N SER A 44 -7.53 0.40 6.77
CA SER A 44 -6.43 -0.32 6.13
C SER A 44 -5.93 0.51 4.95
N GLY A 45 -4.72 1.04 5.07
CA GLY A 45 -4.13 1.95 4.07
C GLY A 45 -3.47 1.24 2.88
N GLY A 46 -3.40 -0.09 2.91
CA GLY A 46 -2.73 -0.91 1.90
C GLY A 46 -1.58 -1.72 2.50
N TRP A 47 -0.82 -2.36 1.63
CA TRP A 47 0.28 -3.25 1.99
C TRP A 47 1.58 -2.75 1.37
N THR A 48 2.67 -2.85 2.15
CA THR A 48 4.03 -2.63 1.65
C THR A 48 4.90 -3.82 2.03
N PRO A 49 5.89 -4.20 1.19
CA PRO A 49 6.82 -5.26 1.55
C PRO A 49 7.62 -4.94 2.81
N ALA A 50 7.80 -5.93 3.69
CA ALA A 50 8.62 -5.79 4.89
C ALA A 50 10.11 -6.03 4.53
N VAL A 51 10.74 -5.02 3.94
CA VAL A 51 12.11 -5.12 3.38
C VAL A 51 13.25 -4.78 4.36
N HIS A 52 12.93 -4.58 5.63
CA HIS A 52 13.91 -4.10 6.64
C HIS A 52 15.11 -5.03 6.79
N LEU A 53 14.90 -6.35 6.94
CA LEU A 53 16.00 -7.31 7.08
C LEU A 53 16.85 -7.37 5.80
N PHE A 54 16.20 -7.30 4.64
CA PHE A 54 16.87 -7.27 3.36
C PHE A 54 17.78 -6.04 3.22
N THR A 55 17.30 -4.86 3.58
CA THR A 55 18.09 -3.63 3.50
C THR A 55 19.21 -3.58 4.54
N GLN A 56 18.99 -4.11 5.74
CA GLN A 56 20.03 -4.22 6.78
C GLN A 56 21.17 -5.16 6.37
N SER A 57 20.88 -6.19 5.58
CA SER A 57 21.94 -7.06 5.02
C SER A 57 22.72 -6.41 3.86
N GLY A 58 22.42 -5.17 3.51
CA GLY A 58 23.05 -4.43 2.41
C GLY A 58 22.36 -4.57 1.05
N GLY A 59 21.21 -5.21 1.00
CA GLY A 59 20.39 -5.36 -0.21
C GLY A 59 19.91 -4.02 -0.76
N LYS A 60 19.78 -3.91 -2.06
CA LYS A 60 19.28 -2.71 -2.74
C LYS A 60 17.87 -2.93 -3.24
N LEU A 61 17.01 -1.96 -2.98
CA LEU A 61 15.63 -1.95 -3.43
C LEU A 61 15.48 -1.35 -4.82
N LYS A 62 14.39 -1.71 -5.49
CA LYS A 62 13.85 -0.99 -6.64
C LYS A 62 12.39 -0.63 -6.40
N PHE A 63 11.95 0.48 -6.98
CA PHE A 63 10.55 0.87 -6.98
C PHE A 63 9.81 0.13 -8.09
N ARG A 64 8.65 -0.44 -7.76
CA ARG A 64 7.75 -1.11 -8.70
C ARG A 64 6.54 -0.20 -8.94
N GLU A 65 6.41 0.31 -10.17
CA GLU A 65 5.41 1.33 -10.53
C GLU A 65 3.97 0.81 -10.48
N ASP A 66 3.76 -0.47 -10.80
CA ASP A 66 2.43 -1.07 -10.94
C ASP A 66 1.63 -0.98 -9.63
N ASP A 67 2.25 -1.23 -8.51
CA ASP A 67 1.67 -1.20 -7.17
C ASP A 67 2.32 -0.16 -6.24
N GLN A 68 3.28 0.60 -6.77
CA GLN A 68 3.93 1.72 -6.09
C GLN A 68 4.60 1.33 -4.76
N VAL A 69 5.35 0.23 -4.76
CA VAL A 69 6.07 -0.28 -3.59
C VAL A 69 7.54 -0.50 -3.89
N PHE A 70 8.37 -0.47 -2.84
CA PHE A 70 9.76 -0.89 -2.93
C PHE A 70 9.88 -2.39 -2.71
N ILE A 71 10.57 -3.07 -3.62
CA ILE A 71 10.83 -4.52 -3.56
C ILE A 71 12.32 -4.82 -3.60
N PRO A 72 12.77 -5.98 -3.11
CA PRO A 72 14.15 -6.45 -3.25
C PRO A 72 14.59 -6.49 -4.71
N ASN A 73 15.85 -6.09 -4.96
CA ASN A 73 16.42 -6.08 -6.32
C ASN A 73 17.82 -6.70 -6.39
N LYS A 74 18.81 -6.09 -5.72
CA LYS A 74 20.19 -6.62 -5.68
C LYS A 74 20.46 -7.24 -4.34
N TYR A 75 20.73 -8.52 -4.33
CA TYR A 75 21.05 -9.30 -3.14
C TYR A 75 22.56 -9.23 -2.87
N PRO A 76 22.99 -8.99 -1.62
CA PRO A 76 24.41 -8.87 -1.28
C PRO A 76 25.13 -10.20 -1.14
N SER A 77 24.41 -11.28 -0.90
CA SER A 77 24.94 -12.63 -0.67
C SER A 77 23.84 -13.68 -0.91
N ASP A 78 24.09 -14.90 -0.51
CA ASP A 78 23.17 -16.03 -0.64
C ASP A 78 21.94 -15.87 0.27
N GLN A 79 21.02 -15.04 -0.16
CA GLN A 79 19.74 -14.83 0.50
C GLN A 79 18.62 -14.70 -0.53
N LEU A 80 17.41 -14.99 -0.11
CA LEU A 80 16.21 -14.92 -0.92
C LEU A 80 15.08 -14.26 -0.12
N SER A 81 14.37 -13.33 -0.74
CA SER A 81 13.11 -12.78 -0.22
C SER A 81 11.94 -13.40 -0.97
N ILE A 82 10.97 -13.93 -0.24
CA ILE A 82 9.80 -14.61 -0.78
C ILE A 82 8.50 -14.07 -0.15
N GLY A 83 7.38 -14.30 -0.82
CA GLY A 83 6.07 -13.89 -0.35
C GLY A 83 5.93 -12.38 -0.26
N SER A 84 5.24 -11.87 0.76
CA SER A 84 4.96 -10.43 0.91
C SER A 84 6.21 -9.58 1.08
N CYS A 85 7.32 -10.14 1.57
CA CYS A 85 8.61 -9.43 1.61
C CYS A 85 9.18 -9.15 0.21
N ASN A 86 8.79 -9.95 -0.79
CA ASN A 86 9.16 -9.77 -2.19
C ASN A 86 8.07 -9.05 -2.99
N GLY A 87 6.96 -8.66 -2.34
CA GLY A 87 5.84 -7.95 -2.97
C GLY A 87 4.79 -8.87 -3.59
N ASP A 88 4.74 -10.16 -3.21
CA ASP A 88 3.63 -11.06 -3.52
C ASP A 88 2.59 -10.91 -2.41
N PHE A 89 1.49 -10.21 -2.69
CA PHE A 89 0.51 -9.86 -1.66
C PHE A 89 -0.72 -10.77 -1.64
N THR A 90 -0.95 -11.55 -2.69
CA THR A 90 -2.07 -12.47 -2.74
C THR A 90 -1.60 -13.89 -2.46
N LEU A 91 -2.48 -14.71 -1.87
CA LEU A 91 -2.14 -16.07 -1.49
C LEU A 91 -1.74 -16.93 -2.70
N ASP A 92 -2.43 -16.74 -3.83
CA ASP A 92 -2.12 -17.39 -5.09
C ASP A 92 -0.72 -17.05 -5.59
N GLU A 93 -0.33 -15.76 -5.58
CA GLU A 93 1.03 -15.36 -5.93
C GLU A 93 2.08 -16.01 -5.03
N ILE A 94 1.85 -16.01 -3.71
CA ILE A 94 2.77 -16.59 -2.75
C ILE A 94 2.93 -18.11 -2.98
N LEU A 95 1.83 -18.83 -3.17
CA LEU A 95 1.84 -20.27 -3.37
C LEU A 95 2.48 -20.68 -4.70
N ILE A 96 2.36 -19.88 -5.74
CA ILE A 96 2.97 -20.14 -7.05
C ILE A 96 4.44 -19.73 -7.08
N ASN A 97 4.76 -18.52 -6.61
CA ASN A 97 6.09 -17.94 -6.76
C ASN A 97 7.10 -18.49 -5.75
N THR A 98 6.67 -18.80 -4.53
CA THR A 98 7.60 -19.29 -3.48
C THR A 98 8.31 -20.60 -3.85
N PRO A 99 7.61 -21.67 -4.26
CA PRO A 99 8.26 -22.92 -4.66
C PRO A 99 9.20 -22.72 -5.85
N LYS A 100 8.80 -21.92 -6.82
CA LYS A 100 9.61 -21.61 -8.00
C LYS A 100 10.92 -20.91 -7.62
N SER A 101 10.83 -19.86 -6.80
CA SER A 101 12.00 -19.10 -6.36
C SER A 101 12.94 -19.93 -5.48
N LEU A 102 12.40 -20.78 -4.61
CA LEU A 102 13.20 -21.70 -3.79
C LEU A 102 13.93 -22.74 -4.65
N LYS A 103 13.26 -23.30 -5.66
CA LYS A 103 13.87 -24.25 -6.57
C LYS A 103 15.06 -23.66 -7.32
N GLU A 104 14.90 -22.43 -7.84
CA GLU A 104 15.98 -21.71 -8.52
C GLU A 104 17.13 -21.40 -7.56
N PHE A 105 16.83 -20.94 -6.35
CA PHE A 105 17.83 -20.54 -5.36
C PHE A 105 18.66 -21.72 -4.83
N LEU A 106 18.02 -22.88 -4.63
CA LEU A 106 18.67 -24.09 -4.10
C LEU A 106 19.20 -25.04 -5.19
N ASP A 107 19.09 -24.69 -6.47
CA ASP A 107 19.45 -25.53 -7.63
C ASP A 107 18.85 -26.95 -7.58
N ILE A 108 17.57 -27.03 -7.14
CA ILE A 108 16.88 -28.31 -7.01
C ILE A 108 16.31 -28.74 -8.35
N LYS A 109 16.89 -29.82 -8.95
CA LYS A 109 16.52 -30.26 -10.33
C LYS A 109 15.29 -31.16 -10.41
N ASN A 110 14.96 -31.91 -9.33
CA ASN A 110 13.97 -33.00 -9.37
C ASN A 110 12.95 -32.93 -8.23
N THR A 111 12.14 -31.89 -8.15
CA THR A 111 10.98 -31.89 -7.27
C THR A 111 9.71 -31.67 -8.09
N GLU A 112 8.84 -32.69 -8.07
CA GLU A 112 7.45 -32.49 -8.49
C GLU A 112 6.74 -31.72 -7.37
N TYR A 113 6.31 -30.52 -7.66
CA TYR A 113 5.35 -29.82 -6.80
C TYR A 113 3.95 -30.14 -7.32
N GLU A 114 3.07 -30.52 -6.43
CA GLU A 114 1.64 -30.52 -6.76
C GLU A 114 1.29 -29.12 -7.24
N ASN A 115 0.79 -29.00 -8.47
CA ASN A 115 0.24 -27.77 -8.98
C ASN A 115 -1.04 -27.46 -8.19
N LEU A 116 -0.92 -26.62 -7.18
CA LEU A 116 -2.07 -26.15 -6.42
C LEU A 116 -2.92 -25.26 -7.36
N GLU A 117 -4.08 -25.74 -7.70
CA GLU A 117 -5.09 -24.91 -8.36
C GLU A 117 -5.61 -23.91 -7.32
N VAL A 118 -5.12 -22.69 -7.38
CA VAL A 118 -5.58 -21.62 -6.52
C VAL A 118 -6.66 -20.83 -7.27
N ILE A 119 -7.88 -20.92 -6.81
CA ILE A 119 -8.97 -20.08 -7.32
C ILE A 119 -8.76 -18.66 -6.78
N SER A 120 -8.10 -17.82 -7.56
CA SER A 120 -7.90 -16.43 -7.20
C SER A 120 -9.22 -15.66 -7.31
N SER A 121 -9.70 -15.15 -6.19
CA SER A 121 -10.84 -14.22 -6.14
C SER A 121 -10.40 -12.77 -5.92
N ALA A 122 -9.12 -12.52 -5.79
CA ALA A 122 -8.60 -11.20 -5.46
C ALA A 122 -8.54 -10.29 -6.71
N ASN A 123 -9.49 -9.38 -6.79
CA ASN A 123 -9.34 -8.22 -7.68
C ASN A 123 -8.18 -7.36 -7.16
N LYS A 124 -7.01 -7.45 -7.77
CA LYS A 124 -5.93 -6.49 -7.53
C LYS A 124 -6.44 -5.08 -7.78
N LEU A 125 -6.32 -4.23 -6.79
CA LEU A 125 -6.44 -2.79 -7.02
C LEU A 125 -5.29 -2.42 -7.97
N LYS A 126 -5.64 -1.92 -9.13
CA LYS A 126 -4.65 -1.56 -10.17
C LYS A 126 -3.70 -0.43 -9.74
N ARG A 127 -4.00 0.28 -8.65
CA ARG A 127 -3.20 1.40 -8.14
C ARG A 127 -3.54 1.69 -6.68
N ASN A 128 -2.53 1.89 -5.86
CA ASN A 128 -2.69 2.36 -4.49
C ASN A 128 -3.12 3.83 -4.47
N ILE A 129 -4.02 4.17 -3.55
CA ILE A 129 -4.44 5.55 -3.31
C ILE A 129 -3.76 6.02 -2.03
N TRP A 130 -2.60 6.65 -2.16
CA TRP A 130 -1.80 7.12 -1.04
C TRP A 130 -2.38 8.36 -0.34
N LEU A 131 -3.03 9.23 -1.10
CA LEU A 131 -3.74 10.38 -0.58
C LEU A 131 -5.22 10.26 -0.97
N LEU A 132 -6.08 10.02 0.01
CA LEU A 132 -7.52 9.94 -0.22
C LEU A 132 -8.04 11.29 -0.73
N PRO A 133 -8.76 11.32 -1.86
CA PRO A 133 -9.37 12.54 -2.33
C PRO A 133 -10.47 12.99 -1.37
N SER A 134 -10.64 14.28 -1.23
CA SER A 134 -11.62 14.91 -0.36
C SER A 134 -12.30 16.06 -1.09
N ASP A 135 -13.51 16.41 -0.66
CA ASP A 135 -14.21 17.61 -1.06
C ASP A 135 -13.62 18.89 -0.44
N LYS A 136 -12.65 18.74 0.47
CA LYS A 136 -11.96 19.85 1.14
C LYS A 136 -10.62 20.15 0.48
N VAL A 137 -10.25 21.42 0.53
CA VAL A 137 -8.93 21.87 0.04
C VAL A 137 -7.83 21.26 0.92
N LEU A 138 -6.78 20.75 0.30
CA LEU A 138 -5.59 20.24 0.99
C LEU A 138 -5.04 21.33 1.94
N GLY A 139 -4.89 20.97 3.21
CA GLY A 139 -4.45 21.89 4.28
C GLY A 139 -5.56 22.36 5.21
N LYS A 140 -6.84 22.15 4.89
CA LYS A 140 -7.93 22.29 5.86
C LYS A 140 -8.09 21.06 6.76
N THR A 141 -7.57 19.90 6.30
CA THR A 141 -7.47 18.66 7.07
C THR A 141 -6.01 18.22 7.09
N LYS A 142 -5.53 17.73 8.22
CA LYS A 142 -4.19 17.17 8.31
C LYS A 142 -4.16 15.79 7.62
N SER A 143 -3.28 15.63 6.64
CA SER A 143 -3.01 14.36 5.97
C SER A 143 -1.54 14.04 6.22
N PHE A 144 -1.27 13.30 7.30
CA PHE A 144 0.10 12.97 7.68
C PHE A 144 0.73 12.01 6.68
N VAL A 145 1.96 12.31 6.28
CA VAL A 145 2.85 11.43 5.51
C VAL A 145 3.82 10.73 6.47
N ASP A 146 4.31 11.48 7.46
CA ASP A 146 5.16 10.97 8.52
C ASP A 146 4.65 11.48 9.87
N TYR A 147 4.23 10.55 10.73
CA TYR A 147 3.75 10.87 12.07
C TYR A 147 4.88 11.21 13.05
N GLN A 148 6.08 10.68 12.83
CA GLN A 148 7.21 10.90 13.72
C GLN A 148 7.70 12.35 13.65
N ASN A 149 7.73 12.91 12.44
CA ASN A 149 8.19 14.28 12.20
C ASN A 149 7.03 15.27 11.94
N ASP A 150 5.79 14.85 12.18
CA ASP A 150 4.58 15.66 11.91
C ASP A 150 4.49 16.19 10.46
N ALA A 151 5.17 15.55 9.52
CA ALA A 151 5.17 15.96 8.13
C ALA A 151 3.82 15.62 7.45
N THR A 152 3.22 16.63 6.84
CA THR A 152 1.93 16.49 6.14
C THR A 152 2.08 16.54 4.62
N ALA A 153 1.06 16.07 3.90
CA ALA A 153 1.00 16.19 2.45
C ALA A 153 1.07 17.67 1.97
N LYS A 154 0.63 18.62 2.81
CA LYS A 154 0.76 20.05 2.54
C LYS A 154 2.22 20.50 2.56
N ASP A 155 3.01 20.00 3.52
CA ASP A 155 4.42 20.36 3.67
C ASP A 155 5.23 19.80 2.50
N ILE A 156 4.98 18.55 2.09
CA ILE A 156 5.58 17.95 0.89
C ILE A 156 5.24 18.76 -0.37
N LYS A 157 3.97 19.16 -0.51
CA LYS A 157 3.55 19.99 -1.65
C LYS A 157 4.23 21.35 -1.65
N LEU A 158 4.43 21.95 -0.49
CA LEU A 158 5.16 23.21 -0.34
C LEU A 158 6.62 23.04 -0.75
N ALA A 159 7.31 22.03 -0.21
CA ALA A 159 8.70 21.72 -0.54
C ALA A 159 8.91 21.52 -2.05
N LEU A 160 8.03 20.74 -2.71
CA LEU A 160 8.06 20.57 -4.17
C LEU A 160 7.93 21.89 -4.93
N ARG A 161 7.06 22.79 -4.47
CA ARG A 161 6.89 24.11 -5.07
C ARG A 161 8.13 25.00 -4.89
N GLU A 162 8.85 24.84 -3.78
CA GLU A 162 10.10 25.55 -3.48
C GLU A 162 11.32 24.94 -4.18
N GLY A 163 11.14 23.86 -4.93
CA GLY A 163 12.16 23.26 -5.78
C GLY A 163 12.90 22.08 -5.18
N PHE A 164 12.55 21.62 -3.98
CA PHE A 164 13.13 20.41 -3.40
C PHE A 164 12.71 19.17 -4.23
N ARG A 165 13.65 18.26 -4.51
CA ARG A 165 13.46 17.09 -5.37
C ARG A 165 13.74 15.77 -4.64
N SER A 166 14.28 15.80 -3.45
CA SER A 166 14.53 14.64 -2.58
C SER A 166 14.05 14.92 -1.16
N ILE A 167 13.71 13.87 -0.47
CA ILE A 167 13.35 13.87 0.95
C ILE A 167 14.52 13.30 1.73
#